data_ee2f4e3b4d75055e5b5c5e6601787d32
#
_entry.id   ee2f4e3b4d75055e5b5c5e6601787d32
#
_cell.length_a   1.000
_cell.length_b   1.000
_cell.length_c   1.000
_cell.angle_alpha   90.00
_cell.angle_beta   90.00
_cell.angle_gamma   90.00
#
_symmetry.space_group_name_H-M   'P 1'
#
loop_
_entity.id
_entity.type
_entity.pdbx_description
1 polymer ?
#
loop_
_entity_poly.entity_id
_entity_poly.type
_entity_poly.pdbx_seq_one_letter_code
_entity_poly.pdbx_strand_id
1 'polypeptide(L)'
;PDIRIPVSVVGGISVDMAEQIIAEGSADMVAIARAFLADPEMLRKCYRGKPEDVRPCLRCWCCAGVGHVQCAVNPQMGRTERYARVTKADTRKKVVVVGGGVAGTQAARTLVQRGHDVVLFEKKDKLGGLLGDIDKLPFKDDMLRHTDWLIRTTMNCGADIRLNTAATPELVMAEKPDAIIVAAGGAPMRPPIPGIDNPNVFNVLDVDSGRQKVSGKVVVCGGGLSGCESALALAMEGCDVTVVDMIPEDDFASGAQFITRAMLLMLMEQNHVKKIGDHLVRAIDRDGVHLEGRDWKYKTLEADFIVDALGMRSDKSVADAYVDLIPDVYVVGDAYQVGNIKAANLSAYNAAANI
;
A
#
# COMPACT_ATOMS: atom_id res chain seq x y z
N PRO A 1 -20.27 -16.08 33.52
CA PRO A 1 -19.68 -15.58 34.74
C PRO A 1 -20.47 -14.33 35.18
N ASP A 2 -20.89 -14.32 36.45
CA ASP A 2 -21.69 -13.23 37.04
C ASP A 2 -20.79 -12.03 37.35
N ILE A 3 -20.37 -11.31 36.31
CA ILE A 3 -19.63 -10.03 36.45
C ILE A 3 -20.68 -8.96 36.76
N ARG A 4 -20.56 -8.32 37.95
CA ARG A 4 -21.49 -7.28 38.43
C ARG A 4 -20.96 -5.85 38.28
N ILE A 5 -19.79 -5.68 37.63
CA ILE A 5 -19.19 -4.38 37.35
C ILE A 5 -19.30 -4.09 35.86
N PRO A 6 -19.36 -2.82 35.44
CA PRO A 6 -19.34 -2.47 34.02
C PRO A 6 -18.12 -3.03 33.29
N VAL A 7 -18.34 -3.61 32.13
CA VAL A 7 -17.32 -4.22 31.29
C VAL A 7 -17.09 -3.32 30.06
N SER A 8 -15.83 -2.98 29.81
CA SER A 8 -15.42 -2.28 28.61
C SER A 8 -14.58 -3.20 27.73
N VAL A 9 -14.91 -3.30 26.45
CA VAL A 9 -14.14 -4.05 25.46
C VAL A 9 -13.32 -3.10 24.59
N VAL A 10 -12.09 -3.51 24.24
CA VAL A 10 -11.17 -2.78 23.37
C VAL A 10 -10.42 -3.75 22.46
N GLY A 11 -10.08 -3.30 21.24
CA GLY A 11 -9.22 -4.09 20.34
C GLY A 11 -9.73 -4.17 18.91
N GLY A 12 -9.30 -3.27 18.02
CA GLY A 12 -9.59 -3.32 16.59
C GLY A 12 -11.08 -3.20 16.22
N ILE A 13 -11.88 -2.57 17.08
CA ILE A 13 -13.34 -2.48 16.93
C ILE A 13 -13.68 -1.37 15.96
N SER A 14 -14.56 -1.67 14.98
CA SER A 14 -15.22 -0.69 14.11
C SER A 14 -16.47 -0.14 14.79
N VAL A 15 -17.08 0.92 14.22
CA VAL A 15 -18.33 1.48 14.75
C VAL A 15 -19.46 0.46 14.69
N ASP A 16 -19.61 -0.26 13.58
CA ASP A 16 -20.66 -1.30 13.43
C ASP A 16 -20.48 -2.42 14.45
N MET A 17 -19.24 -2.88 14.68
CA MET A 17 -18.96 -3.85 15.75
C MET A 17 -19.28 -3.30 17.14
N ALA A 18 -19.01 -2.01 17.39
CA ALA A 18 -19.31 -1.36 18.66
C ALA A 18 -20.82 -1.31 18.90
N GLU A 19 -21.62 -0.91 17.92
CA GLU A 19 -23.08 -0.93 17.98
C GLU A 19 -23.63 -2.32 18.25
N GLN A 20 -23.11 -3.34 17.56
CA GLN A 20 -23.51 -4.72 17.76
C GLN A 20 -23.19 -5.22 19.18
N ILE A 21 -21.98 -5.00 19.67
CA ILE A 21 -21.53 -5.41 21.02
C ILE A 21 -22.44 -4.84 22.11
N ILE A 22 -22.80 -3.55 21.99
CA ILE A 22 -23.69 -2.88 22.94
C ILE A 22 -25.12 -3.39 22.80
N ALA A 23 -25.63 -3.53 21.57
CA ALA A 23 -27.00 -4.00 21.32
C ALA A 23 -27.23 -5.44 21.82
N GLU A 24 -26.23 -6.31 21.72
CA GLU A 24 -26.28 -7.71 22.21
C GLU A 24 -26.04 -7.80 23.73
N GLY A 25 -25.70 -6.71 24.40
CA GLY A 25 -25.35 -6.72 25.83
C GLY A 25 -24.06 -7.49 26.14
N SER A 26 -23.20 -7.68 25.16
CA SER A 26 -21.90 -8.38 25.30
C SER A 26 -20.89 -7.58 26.11
N ALA A 27 -21.04 -6.25 26.16
CA ALA A 27 -20.31 -5.33 27.04
C ALA A 27 -21.14 -4.07 27.31
N ASP A 28 -20.82 -3.35 28.40
CA ASP A 28 -21.46 -2.07 28.74
C ASP A 28 -20.86 -0.89 28.01
N MET A 29 -19.59 -0.99 27.62
CA MET A 29 -18.84 0.08 26.96
C MET A 29 -17.89 -0.49 25.90
N VAL A 30 -17.58 0.33 24.88
CA VAL A 30 -16.58 0.03 23.86
C VAL A 30 -15.54 1.14 23.79
N ALA A 31 -14.26 0.78 23.85
CA ALA A 31 -13.16 1.71 23.68
C ALA A 31 -12.54 1.54 22.28
N ILE A 32 -12.51 2.64 21.52
CA ILE A 32 -11.95 2.69 20.17
C ILE A 32 -10.79 3.68 20.14
N ALA A 33 -9.57 3.23 19.82
CA ALA A 33 -8.40 4.10 19.78
C ALA A 33 -7.90 4.31 18.34
N ARG A 34 -7.35 3.29 17.69
CA ARG A 34 -6.67 3.42 16.39
C ARG A 34 -7.56 3.91 15.26
N ALA A 35 -8.85 3.58 15.27
CA ALA A 35 -9.79 4.09 14.27
C ALA A 35 -9.96 5.61 14.38
N PHE A 36 -9.94 6.19 15.59
CA PHE A 36 -9.92 7.65 15.78
C PHE A 36 -8.63 8.31 15.29
N LEU A 37 -7.47 7.62 15.37
CA LEU A 37 -6.24 8.13 14.78
C LEU A 37 -6.32 8.15 13.24
N ALA A 38 -6.98 7.15 12.65
CA ALA A 38 -7.22 7.10 11.22
C ALA A 38 -8.25 8.16 10.78
N ASP A 39 -9.32 8.34 11.55
CA ASP A 39 -10.38 9.30 11.27
C ASP A 39 -10.91 9.97 12.56
N PRO A 40 -10.41 11.16 12.93
CA PRO A 40 -10.91 11.89 14.11
C PRO A 40 -12.39 12.29 14.02
N GLU A 41 -12.94 12.37 12.79
CA GLU A 41 -14.35 12.73 12.55
C GLU A 41 -15.30 11.52 12.51
N MET A 42 -14.80 10.34 12.85
CA MET A 42 -15.50 9.06 12.71
C MET A 42 -16.92 9.11 13.29
N LEU A 43 -17.08 9.45 14.57
CA LEU A 43 -18.40 9.50 15.20
C LEU A 43 -19.30 10.57 14.57
N ARG A 44 -18.73 11.75 14.22
CA ARG A 44 -19.50 12.83 13.59
C ARG A 44 -20.07 12.37 12.25
N LYS A 45 -19.29 11.60 11.46
CA LYS A 45 -19.76 11.02 10.21
C LYS A 45 -20.89 10.02 10.44
N CYS A 46 -20.74 9.14 11.41
CA CYS A 46 -21.78 8.17 11.78
C CYS A 46 -23.07 8.85 12.24
N TYR A 47 -23.00 9.85 13.12
CA TYR A 47 -24.17 10.62 13.55
C TYR A 47 -24.88 11.38 12.40
N ARG A 48 -24.18 11.68 11.33
CA ARG A 48 -24.74 12.27 10.11
C ARG A 48 -25.31 11.24 9.12
N GLY A 49 -25.32 9.96 9.49
CA GLY A 49 -25.78 8.87 8.62
C GLY A 49 -24.84 8.58 7.44
N LYS A 50 -23.52 8.83 7.61
CA LYS A 50 -22.49 8.60 6.60
C LYS A 50 -21.34 7.73 7.14
N PRO A 51 -21.61 6.56 7.69
CA PRO A 51 -20.56 5.67 8.22
C PRO A 51 -19.59 5.22 7.13
N GLU A 52 -20.03 5.13 5.89
CA GLU A 52 -19.20 4.79 4.74
C GLU A 52 -18.07 5.82 4.49
N ASP A 53 -18.25 7.09 4.88
CA ASP A 53 -17.24 8.13 4.74
C ASP A 53 -16.12 8.05 5.80
N VAL A 54 -16.27 7.16 6.79
CA VAL A 54 -15.24 6.93 7.81
C VAL A 54 -14.01 6.29 7.17
N ARG A 55 -12.83 6.91 7.37
CA ARG A 55 -11.56 6.38 6.87
C ARG A 55 -11.16 5.13 7.67
N PRO A 56 -11.06 3.95 7.04
CA PRO A 56 -10.71 2.73 7.75
C PRO A 56 -9.28 2.75 8.29
N CYS A 57 -9.08 2.20 9.49
CA CYS A 57 -7.77 1.92 10.04
C CYS A 57 -7.23 0.61 9.43
N LEU A 58 -6.00 0.62 8.92
CA LEU A 58 -5.34 -0.58 8.34
C LEU A 58 -4.83 -1.56 9.41
N ARG A 59 -4.95 -1.28 10.69
CA ARG A 59 -4.35 -2.06 11.79
C ARG A 59 -2.85 -2.34 11.63
N CYS A 60 -2.15 -1.53 10.85
CA CYS A 60 -0.75 -1.69 10.44
C CYS A 60 0.29 -1.34 11.53
N TRP A 61 -0.14 -0.94 12.71
CA TRP A 61 0.71 -0.55 13.86
C TRP A 61 1.67 0.62 13.62
N CYS A 62 1.60 1.34 12.51
CA CYS A 62 2.44 2.53 12.27
C CYS A 62 2.32 3.60 13.38
N CYS A 63 1.18 3.66 14.06
CA CYS A 63 0.93 4.62 15.16
C CYS A 63 1.55 4.20 16.50
N ALA A 64 2.04 2.97 16.64
CA ALA A 64 2.69 2.45 17.85
C ALA A 64 4.22 2.42 17.73
N GLY A 65 4.78 3.04 16.69
CA GLY A 65 6.24 3.16 16.53
C GLY A 65 6.89 4.05 17.57
N VAL A 66 8.20 3.89 17.73
CA VAL A 66 9.02 4.74 18.61
C VAL A 66 9.14 6.14 17.98
N GLY A 67 8.95 7.19 18.78
CA GLY A 67 9.05 8.59 18.34
C GLY A 67 7.68 9.23 18.12
N HIS A 68 7.51 9.93 17.00
CA HIS A 68 6.26 10.63 16.72
C HIS A 68 5.15 9.69 16.29
N VAL A 69 3.99 9.78 16.94
CA VAL A 69 2.78 9.03 16.56
C VAL A 69 2.29 9.51 15.19
N GLN A 70 2.28 8.62 14.21
CA GLN A 70 1.84 8.88 12.84
C GLN A 70 0.91 7.77 12.36
N CYS A 71 -0.02 8.12 11.49
CA CYS A 71 -0.93 7.14 10.89
C CYS A 71 -0.59 6.92 9.41
N ALA A 72 -0.66 5.67 8.95
CA ALA A 72 -0.39 5.35 7.55
C ALA A 72 -1.41 5.97 6.59
N VAL A 73 -2.66 6.09 7.02
CA VAL A 73 -3.77 6.57 6.18
C VAL A 73 -4.22 7.99 6.50
N ASN A 74 -3.78 8.56 7.64
CA ASN A 74 -4.10 9.94 8.03
C ASN A 74 -2.82 10.79 8.11
N PRO A 75 -2.47 11.51 7.06
CA PRO A 75 -1.23 12.29 7.00
C PRO A 75 -1.24 13.52 7.93
N GLN A 76 -2.37 13.88 8.53
CA GLN A 76 -2.50 14.98 9.47
C GLN A 76 -2.14 14.58 10.92
N MET A 77 -2.17 13.27 11.21
CA MET A 77 -1.93 12.74 12.55
C MET A 77 -0.49 12.97 13.02
N GLY A 78 -0.33 13.49 14.24
CA GLY A 78 0.98 13.77 14.84
C GLY A 78 1.73 14.94 14.23
N ARG A 79 1.03 15.82 13.51
CA ARG A 79 1.63 16.99 12.82
C ARG A 79 1.51 18.26 13.67
N THR A 80 2.42 19.18 13.42
CA THR A 80 2.33 20.54 13.95
C THR A 80 1.12 21.29 13.37
N GLU A 81 0.70 22.36 14.01
CA GLU A 81 -0.51 23.11 13.68
C GLU A 81 -0.68 23.39 12.17
N ARG A 82 0.38 23.78 11.49
CA ARG A 82 0.38 24.07 10.05
C ARG A 82 -0.14 22.89 9.18
N TYR A 83 0.19 21.66 9.56
CA TYR A 83 -0.15 20.45 8.79
C TYR A 83 -1.20 19.57 9.47
N ALA A 84 -1.67 19.96 10.65
CA ALA A 84 -2.69 19.21 11.39
C ALA A 84 -4.09 19.40 10.78
N ARG A 85 -4.28 20.46 10.00
CA ARG A 85 -5.56 20.78 9.33
C ARG A 85 -5.32 21.24 7.91
N VAL A 86 -6.23 20.87 7.02
CA VAL A 86 -6.26 21.44 5.66
C VAL A 86 -6.91 22.82 5.72
N THR A 87 -6.16 23.85 5.40
CA THR A 87 -6.65 25.24 5.29
C THR A 87 -6.93 25.59 3.84
N LYS A 88 -7.82 26.54 3.60
CA LYS A 88 -8.04 27.09 2.26
C LYS A 88 -6.76 27.78 1.78
N ALA A 89 -6.47 27.68 0.51
CA ALA A 89 -5.38 28.41 -0.12
C ALA A 89 -5.76 29.89 -0.30
N ASP A 90 -4.76 30.77 -0.22
CA ASP A 90 -4.98 32.21 -0.46
C ASP A 90 -5.33 32.48 -1.92
N THR A 91 -4.78 31.69 -2.83
CA THR A 91 -5.03 31.80 -4.28
C THR A 91 -5.47 30.45 -4.83
N ARG A 92 -6.60 30.45 -5.53
CA ARG A 92 -7.08 29.26 -6.25
C ARG A 92 -6.18 29.02 -7.48
N LYS A 93 -5.67 27.80 -7.58
CA LYS A 93 -4.83 27.33 -8.70
C LYS A 93 -5.52 26.20 -9.45
N LYS A 94 -5.19 26.03 -10.73
CA LYS A 94 -5.50 24.82 -11.48
C LYS A 94 -4.33 23.83 -11.32
N VAL A 95 -4.59 22.65 -10.76
CA VAL A 95 -3.56 21.66 -10.47
C VAL A 95 -3.87 20.35 -11.22
N VAL A 96 -2.90 19.86 -11.97
CA VAL A 96 -2.99 18.56 -12.62
C VAL A 96 -2.26 17.51 -11.78
N VAL A 97 -2.93 16.39 -11.53
CA VAL A 97 -2.39 15.22 -10.83
C VAL A 97 -2.23 14.07 -11.83
N VAL A 98 -1.02 13.57 -11.98
CA VAL A 98 -0.67 12.46 -12.86
C VAL A 98 -0.59 11.17 -12.06
N GLY A 99 -1.57 10.27 -12.24
CA GLY A 99 -1.68 8.99 -11.55
C GLY A 99 -2.66 8.99 -10.38
N GLY A 100 -3.54 8.00 -10.35
CA GLY A 100 -4.64 7.82 -9.39
C GLY A 100 -4.35 6.77 -8.30
N GLY A 101 -3.09 6.51 -7.99
CA GLY A 101 -2.68 5.67 -6.85
C GLY A 101 -2.86 6.37 -5.50
N VAL A 102 -2.30 5.77 -4.43
CA VAL A 102 -2.39 6.30 -3.05
C VAL A 102 -1.96 7.77 -2.97
N ALA A 103 -0.81 8.11 -3.55
CA ALA A 103 -0.30 9.48 -3.50
C ALA A 103 -1.19 10.46 -4.28
N GLY A 104 -1.55 10.12 -5.53
CA GLY A 104 -2.37 11.00 -6.37
C GLY A 104 -3.77 11.23 -5.81
N THR A 105 -4.43 10.21 -5.30
CA THR A 105 -5.74 10.33 -4.66
C THR A 105 -5.68 11.17 -3.37
N GLN A 106 -4.61 11.02 -2.57
CA GLN A 106 -4.40 11.89 -1.40
C GLN A 106 -4.17 13.35 -1.81
N ALA A 107 -3.35 13.58 -2.84
CA ALA A 107 -3.09 14.91 -3.37
C ALA A 107 -4.39 15.56 -3.87
N ALA A 108 -5.14 14.88 -4.72
CA ALA A 108 -6.38 15.41 -5.30
C ALA A 108 -7.39 15.83 -4.23
N ARG A 109 -7.65 14.98 -3.23
CA ARG A 109 -8.57 15.31 -2.12
C ARG A 109 -8.07 16.50 -1.30
N THR A 110 -6.76 16.56 -1.03
CA THR A 110 -6.19 17.68 -0.26
C THR A 110 -6.31 18.99 -1.03
N LEU A 111 -5.97 19.00 -2.31
CA LEU A 111 -6.06 20.17 -3.18
C LEU A 111 -7.49 20.71 -3.29
N VAL A 112 -8.47 19.82 -3.52
CA VAL A 112 -9.89 20.21 -3.56
C VAL A 112 -10.35 20.79 -2.21
N GLN A 113 -9.95 20.17 -1.09
CA GLN A 113 -10.23 20.72 0.24
C GLN A 113 -9.62 22.10 0.44
N ARG A 114 -8.47 22.39 -0.16
CA ARG A 114 -7.83 23.71 -0.17
C ARG A 114 -8.52 24.72 -1.11
N GLY A 115 -9.37 24.26 -2.02
CA GLY A 115 -10.15 25.11 -2.91
C GLY A 115 -9.58 25.26 -4.33
N HIS A 116 -8.60 24.43 -4.70
CA HIS A 116 -8.03 24.40 -6.04
C HIS A 116 -8.95 23.70 -7.06
N ASP A 117 -8.76 24.00 -8.35
CA ASP A 117 -9.32 23.24 -9.47
C ASP A 117 -8.38 22.07 -9.77
N VAL A 118 -8.89 20.85 -9.69
CA VAL A 118 -8.07 19.66 -9.79
C VAL A 118 -8.52 18.79 -10.96
N VAL A 119 -7.57 18.44 -11.83
CA VAL A 119 -7.74 17.41 -12.85
C VAL A 119 -6.82 16.26 -12.50
N LEU A 120 -7.36 15.05 -12.40
CA LEU A 120 -6.58 13.84 -12.15
C LEU A 120 -6.67 12.90 -13.34
N PHE A 121 -5.51 12.54 -13.89
CA PHE A 121 -5.40 11.53 -14.95
C PHE A 121 -4.98 10.18 -14.36
N GLU A 122 -5.71 9.12 -14.71
CA GLU A 122 -5.37 7.74 -14.38
C GLU A 122 -5.45 6.86 -15.63
N LYS A 123 -4.37 6.12 -15.93
CA LYS A 123 -4.29 5.26 -17.13
C LYS A 123 -5.15 4.01 -17.05
N LYS A 124 -5.44 3.53 -15.83
CA LYS A 124 -6.32 2.38 -15.58
C LYS A 124 -7.79 2.82 -15.61
N ASP A 125 -8.67 1.85 -15.66
CA ASP A 125 -10.13 2.01 -15.57
C ASP A 125 -10.64 2.34 -14.16
N LYS A 126 -9.75 2.29 -13.15
CA LYS A 126 -10.06 2.57 -11.74
C LYS A 126 -8.89 3.22 -11.01
N LEU A 127 -9.22 3.97 -9.96
CA LEU A 127 -8.26 4.49 -9.00
C LEU A 127 -7.74 3.38 -8.07
N GLY A 128 -6.74 3.70 -7.24
CA GLY A 128 -6.18 2.82 -6.21
C GLY A 128 -4.74 2.38 -6.51
N GLY A 129 -4.32 2.42 -7.77
CA GLY A 129 -2.96 2.05 -8.16
C GLY A 129 -2.62 0.60 -7.80
N LEU A 130 -1.49 0.37 -7.12
CA LEU A 130 -1.06 -0.97 -6.70
C LEU A 130 -1.90 -1.56 -5.56
N LEU A 131 -2.60 -0.74 -4.75
CA LEU A 131 -3.47 -1.29 -3.70
C LEU A 131 -4.53 -2.23 -4.27
N GLY A 132 -5.13 -1.88 -5.39
CA GLY A 132 -6.13 -2.72 -6.05
C GLY A 132 -5.59 -4.03 -6.64
N ASP A 133 -4.28 -4.20 -6.66
CA ASP A 133 -3.62 -5.45 -7.06
C ASP A 133 -3.30 -6.33 -5.84
N ILE A 134 -2.94 -5.73 -4.68
CA ILE A 134 -2.45 -6.45 -3.51
C ILE A 134 -3.46 -6.57 -2.35
N ASP A 135 -4.64 -5.99 -2.46
CA ASP A 135 -5.69 -6.03 -1.42
C ASP A 135 -6.51 -7.32 -1.42
N LYS A 136 -6.25 -8.22 -2.36
CA LYS A 136 -7.01 -9.47 -2.54
C LYS A 136 -6.49 -10.65 -1.74
N LEU A 137 -5.33 -10.53 -1.10
CA LEU A 137 -4.80 -11.58 -0.25
C LEU A 137 -5.73 -11.85 0.95
N PRO A 138 -5.89 -13.13 1.37
CA PRO A 138 -6.96 -13.55 2.30
C PRO A 138 -6.91 -12.93 3.69
N PHE A 139 -5.81 -12.26 4.05
CA PHE A 139 -5.62 -11.58 5.34
C PHE A 139 -5.54 -10.04 5.19
N LYS A 140 -5.97 -9.46 4.05
CA LYS A 140 -5.90 -8.01 3.77
C LYS A 140 -7.24 -7.30 3.71
N ASP A 141 -8.26 -7.78 4.40
CA ASP A 141 -9.61 -7.18 4.43
C ASP A 141 -9.59 -5.69 4.84
N ASP A 142 -8.71 -5.30 5.77
CA ASP A 142 -8.59 -3.90 6.18
C ASP A 142 -8.03 -3.04 5.04
N MET A 143 -7.15 -3.60 4.21
CA MET A 143 -6.60 -2.92 3.04
C MET A 143 -7.67 -2.79 1.94
N LEU A 144 -8.43 -3.84 1.67
CA LEU A 144 -9.55 -3.82 0.71
C LEU A 144 -10.56 -2.74 1.11
N ARG A 145 -11.01 -2.71 2.36
CA ARG A 145 -11.92 -1.66 2.86
C ARG A 145 -11.34 -0.25 2.70
N HIS A 146 -10.03 -0.09 2.92
CA HIS A 146 -9.36 1.19 2.73
C HIS A 146 -9.27 1.57 1.25
N THR A 147 -8.98 0.64 0.37
CA THR A 147 -8.94 0.86 -1.09
C THR A 147 -10.31 1.33 -1.60
N ASP A 148 -11.39 0.64 -1.18
CA ASP A 148 -12.76 1.01 -1.55
C ASP A 148 -13.13 2.42 -1.04
N TRP A 149 -12.79 2.73 0.21
CA TRP A 149 -12.98 4.05 0.78
C TRP A 149 -12.22 5.12 0.00
N LEU A 150 -10.94 4.85 -0.32
CA LEU A 150 -10.05 5.77 -1.03
C LEU A 150 -10.61 6.08 -2.43
N ILE A 151 -11.02 5.06 -3.17
CA ILE A 151 -11.62 5.21 -4.50
C ILE A 151 -12.89 6.03 -4.40
N ARG A 152 -13.87 5.60 -3.59
CA ARG A 152 -15.16 6.26 -3.46
C ARG A 152 -15.03 7.72 -3.03
N THR A 153 -14.22 8.00 -1.99
CA THR A 153 -14.08 9.37 -1.48
C THR A 153 -13.34 10.27 -2.45
N THR A 154 -12.44 9.72 -3.27
CA THR A 154 -11.75 10.51 -4.29
C THR A 154 -12.66 10.78 -5.48
N MET A 155 -13.41 9.79 -5.96
CA MET A 155 -14.41 9.98 -7.04
C MET A 155 -15.45 11.05 -6.69
N ASN A 156 -15.78 11.19 -5.40
CA ASN A 156 -16.79 12.14 -4.91
C ASN A 156 -16.18 13.45 -4.34
N CYS A 157 -14.86 13.67 -4.47
CA CYS A 157 -14.24 14.85 -3.83
C CYS A 157 -14.47 16.16 -4.57
N GLY A 158 -14.87 16.13 -5.83
CA GLY A 158 -15.08 17.30 -6.68
C GLY A 158 -13.93 17.62 -7.64
N ALA A 159 -12.93 16.73 -7.74
CA ALA A 159 -11.93 16.80 -8.82
C ALA A 159 -12.49 16.27 -10.14
N ASP A 160 -12.00 16.78 -11.27
CA ASP A 160 -12.23 16.20 -12.60
C ASP A 160 -11.32 14.97 -12.76
N ILE A 161 -11.90 13.78 -12.66
CA ILE A 161 -11.17 12.51 -12.69
C ILE A 161 -11.36 11.86 -14.05
N ARG A 162 -10.24 11.65 -14.76
CA ARG A 162 -10.21 11.07 -16.09
C ARG A 162 -9.52 9.71 -16.05
N LEU A 163 -10.31 8.67 -15.97
CA LEU A 163 -9.89 7.27 -16.05
C LEU A 163 -9.58 6.87 -17.51
N ASN A 164 -8.92 5.72 -17.68
CA ASN A 164 -8.48 5.21 -19.00
C ASN A 164 -7.68 6.24 -19.81
N THR A 165 -6.99 7.15 -19.12
CA THR A 165 -6.30 8.28 -19.75
C THR A 165 -4.85 8.33 -19.25
N ALA A 166 -3.94 7.85 -20.09
CA ALA A 166 -2.51 8.03 -19.83
C ALA A 166 -2.15 9.50 -20.02
N ALA A 167 -1.70 10.14 -18.95
CA ALA A 167 -1.24 11.52 -19.02
C ALA A 167 0.04 11.60 -19.86
N THR A 168 0.02 12.43 -20.92
CA THR A 168 1.24 12.84 -21.62
C THR A 168 1.55 14.29 -21.28
N PRO A 169 2.79 14.76 -21.43
CA PRO A 169 3.13 16.17 -21.24
C PRO A 169 2.20 17.12 -22.01
N GLU A 170 1.87 16.80 -23.26
CA GLU A 170 1.01 17.60 -24.12
C GLU A 170 -0.42 17.67 -23.55
N LEU A 171 -0.96 16.53 -23.10
CA LEU A 171 -2.30 16.46 -22.52
C LEU A 171 -2.38 17.24 -21.21
N VAL A 172 -1.35 17.13 -20.37
CA VAL A 172 -1.24 17.87 -19.11
C VAL A 172 -1.14 19.38 -19.38
N MET A 173 -0.30 19.80 -20.32
CA MET A 173 -0.15 21.22 -20.66
C MET A 173 -1.37 21.83 -21.36
N ALA A 174 -2.18 21.03 -22.08
CA ALA A 174 -3.45 21.46 -22.63
C ALA A 174 -4.46 21.94 -21.56
N GLU A 175 -4.33 21.44 -20.31
CA GLU A 175 -5.09 21.89 -19.17
C GLU A 175 -4.64 23.26 -18.63
N LYS A 176 -3.50 23.80 -19.08
CA LYS A 176 -2.90 25.05 -18.59
C LYS A 176 -2.76 25.08 -17.06
N PRO A 177 -2.04 24.10 -16.46
CA PRO A 177 -1.92 24.01 -15.02
C PRO A 177 -1.03 25.10 -14.44
N ASP A 178 -1.36 25.58 -13.24
CA ASP A 178 -0.50 26.41 -12.41
C ASP A 178 0.51 25.55 -11.62
N ALA A 179 0.16 24.27 -11.34
CA ALA A 179 1.04 23.30 -10.70
C ALA A 179 0.76 21.87 -11.20
N ILE A 180 1.77 21.01 -11.17
CA ILE A 180 1.66 19.59 -11.52
C ILE A 180 2.11 18.72 -10.35
N ILE A 181 1.34 17.70 -9.99
CA ILE A 181 1.76 16.65 -9.06
C ILE A 181 1.93 15.35 -9.84
N VAL A 182 3.17 14.84 -9.91
CA VAL A 182 3.50 13.57 -10.54
C VAL A 182 3.47 12.46 -9.50
N ALA A 183 2.45 11.61 -9.54
CA ALA A 183 2.20 10.48 -8.66
C ALA A 183 2.12 9.16 -9.45
N ALA A 184 2.98 9.00 -10.46
CA ALA A 184 2.93 7.91 -11.45
C ALA A 184 3.28 6.52 -10.87
N GLY A 185 3.71 6.47 -9.60
CA GLY A 185 4.04 5.21 -8.91
C GLY A 185 5.44 4.70 -9.24
N GLY A 186 5.67 3.42 -8.95
CA GLY A 186 6.91 2.70 -9.24
C GLY A 186 6.66 1.51 -10.17
N ALA A 187 7.74 0.86 -10.57
CA ALA A 187 7.74 -0.35 -11.38
C ALA A 187 8.47 -1.50 -10.67
N PRO A 188 8.11 -2.76 -10.92
CA PRO A 188 8.88 -3.89 -10.43
C PRO A 188 10.34 -3.83 -10.87
N MET A 189 11.24 -4.22 -9.99
CA MET A 189 12.64 -4.44 -10.36
C MET A 189 12.75 -5.72 -11.19
N ARG A 190 13.53 -5.64 -12.27
CA ARG A 190 13.88 -6.81 -13.11
C ARG A 190 15.41 -6.87 -13.19
N PRO A 191 16.08 -7.49 -12.19
CA PRO A 191 17.52 -7.68 -12.25
C PRO A 191 17.89 -8.62 -13.42
N PRO A 192 19.11 -8.53 -13.96
CA PRO A 192 19.55 -9.32 -15.09
C PRO A 192 19.90 -10.76 -14.67
N ILE A 193 18.93 -11.48 -14.11
CA ILE A 193 19.06 -12.89 -13.74
C ILE A 193 18.72 -13.73 -14.98
N PRO A 194 19.64 -14.58 -15.47
CA PRO A 194 19.34 -15.49 -16.57
C PRO A 194 18.08 -16.32 -16.27
N GLY A 195 17.12 -16.31 -17.19
CA GLY A 195 15.86 -17.04 -17.06
C GLY A 195 14.76 -16.33 -16.29
N ILE A 196 14.93 -15.07 -15.84
CA ILE A 196 13.86 -14.31 -15.18
C ILE A 196 12.63 -14.06 -16.07
N ASP A 197 12.80 -14.16 -17.37
CA ASP A 197 11.72 -14.02 -18.37
C ASP A 197 11.15 -15.37 -18.85
N ASN A 198 11.48 -16.47 -18.17
CA ASN A 198 10.92 -17.79 -18.49
C ASN A 198 9.39 -17.80 -18.25
N PRO A 199 8.63 -18.63 -19.01
CA PRO A 199 7.17 -18.60 -18.99
C PRO A 199 6.54 -19.06 -17.67
N ASN A 200 7.30 -19.66 -16.76
CA ASN A 200 6.88 -20.05 -15.41
C ASN A 200 7.35 -19.08 -14.32
N VAL A 201 7.88 -17.92 -14.70
CA VAL A 201 8.30 -16.84 -13.78
C VAL A 201 7.29 -15.71 -13.84
N PHE A 202 6.61 -15.43 -12.75
CA PHE A 202 5.60 -14.38 -12.66
C PHE A 202 5.99 -13.32 -11.62
N ASN A 203 5.65 -12.06 -11.89
CA ASN A 203 5.81 -11.02 -10.90
C ASN A 203 4.81 -11.19 -9.75
N VAL A 204 5.23 -10.89 -8.53
CA VAL A 204 4.40 -11.00 -7.31
C VAL A 204 3.07 -10.24 -7.43
N LEU A 205 3.05 -9.09 -8.12
CA LEU A 205 1.81 -8.32 -8.33
C LEU A 205 0.80 -9.03 -9.23
N ASP A 206 1.27 -9.83 -10.20
CA ASP A 206 0.39 -10.60 -11.08
C ASP A 206 -0.20 -11.81 -10.35
N VAL A 207 0.58 -12.43 -9.46
CA VAL A 207 0.14 -13.54 -8.61
C VAL A 207 -0.84 -13.03 -7.55
N ASP A 208 -0.47 -12.03 -6.76
CA ASP A 208 -1.30 -11.49 -5.67
C ASP A 208 -2.62 -10.89 -6.16
N SER A 209 -2.65 -10.34 -7.37
CA SER A 209 -3.88 -9.84 -8.00
C SER A 209 -4.78 -10.94 -8.58
N GLY A 210 -4.28 -12.17 -8.67
CA GLY A 210 -4.97 -13.31 -9.30
C GLY A 210 -4.97 -13.28 -10.84
N ARG A 211 -4.19 -12.38 -11.47
CA ARG A 211 -3.99 -12.39 -12.94
C ARG A 211 -3.22 -13.61 -13.38
N GLN A 212 -2.31 -14.10 -12.55
CA GLN A 212 -1.58 -15.35 -12.75
C GLN A 212 -1.87 -16.31 -11.60
N LYS A 213 -2.08 -17.57 -11.93
CA LYS A 213 -2.27 -18.65 -10.95
C LYS A 213 -1.06 -19.55 -10.96
N VAL A 214 -0.60 -19.90 -9.77
CA VAL A 214 0.50 -20.83 -9.54
C VAL A 214 0.03 -21.98 -8.65
N SER A 215 0.71 -23.14 -8.73
CA SER A 215 0.37 -24.32 -7.93
C SER A 215 1.58 -25.24 -7.82
N GLY A 216 1.50 -26.27 -6.97
CA GLY A 216 2.61 -27.22 -6.79
C GLY A 216 3.77 -26.61 -6.00
N LYS A 217 5.00 -26.83 -6.46
CA LYS A 217 6.22 -26.29 -5.84
C LYS A 217 6.47 -24.88 -6.34
N VAL A 218 6.42 -23.90 -5.44
CA VAL A 218 6.61 -22.48 -5.76
C VAL A 218 7.83 -21.94 -5.03
N VAL A 219 8.76 -21.33 -5.77
CA VAL A 219 9.87 -20.57 -5.19
C VAL A 219 9.58 -19.09 -5.33
N VAL A 220 9.52 -18.40 -4.18
CA VAL A 220 9.38 -16.93 -4.10
C VAL A 220 10.77 -16.32 -3.96
N CYS A 221 11.21 -15.59 -4.96
CA CYS A 221 12.48 -14.87 -4.97
C CYS A 221 12.29 -13.47 -4.39
N GLY A 222 12.72 -13.28 -3.14
CA GLY A 222 12.59 -12.05 -2.37
C GLY A 222 11.92 -12.26 -1.02
N GLY A 223 12.68 -12.12 0.07
CA GLY A 223 12.24 -12.22 1.48
C GLY A 223 11.74 -10.91 2.07
N GLY A 224 11.46 -9.90 1.24
CA GLY A 224 10.81 -8.67 1.66
C GLY A 224 9.36 -8.88 2.13
N LEU A 225 8.69 -7.81 2.57
CA LEU A 225 7.31 -7.91 3.07
C LEU A 225 6.36 -8.52 2.03
N SER A 226 6.38 -8.04 0.78
CA SER A 226 5.48 -8.53 -0.28
C SER A 226 5.74 -10.00 -0.61
N GLY A 227 7.02 -10.43 -0.69
CA GLY A 227 7.34 -11.83 -0.96
C GLY A 227 6.90 -12.76 0.17
N CYS A 228 7.08 -12.35 1.43
CA CYS A 228 6.62 -13.12 2.58
C CYS A 228 5.09 -13.20 2.67
N GLU A 229 4.37 -12.11 2.37
CA GLU A 229 2.90 -12.10 2.33
C GLU A 229 2.36 -12.98 1.19
N SER A 230 2.94 -12.87 -0.01
CA SER A 230 2.58 -13.73 -1.15
C SER A 230 2.86 -15.20 -0.86
N ALA A 231 4.03 -15.51 -0.27
CA ALA A 231 4.38 -16.88 0.12
C ALA A 231 3.40 -17.47 1.12
N LEU A 232 2.97 -16.68 2.13
CA LEU A 232 1.94 -17.13 3.07
C LEU A 232 0.62 -17.40 2.36
N ALA A 233 0.16 -16.50 1.49
CA ALA A 233 -1.09 -16.68 0.77
C ALA A 233 -1.08 -17.95 -0.10
N LEU A 234 0.00 -18.17 -0.85
CA LEU A 234 0.17 -19.37 -1.67
C LEU A 234 0.21 -20.66 -0.85
N ALA A 235 0.87 -20.63 0.32
CA ALA A 235 0.88 -21.78 1.21
C ALA A 235 -0.51 -22.08 1.80
N MET A 236 -1.30 -21.05 2.14
CA MET A 236 -2.70 -21.20 2.56
C MET A 236 -3.59 -21.76 1.44
N GLU A 237 -3.23 -21.55 0.18
CA GLU A 237 -3.89 -22.15 -0.99
C GLU A 237 -3.40 -23.57 -1.32
N GLY A 238 -2.42 -24.09 -0.55
CA GLY A 238 -1.94 -25.48 -0.65
C GLY A 238 -0.69 -25.67 -1.52
N CYS A 239 0.03 -24.61 -1.87
CA CYS A 239 1.33 -24.73 -2.54
C CYS A 239 2.44 -25.16 -1.57
N ASP A 240 3.45 -25.90 -2.07
CA ASP A 240 4.72 -26.14 -1.36
C ASP A 240 5.66 -24.96 -1.62
N VAL A 241 5.72 -24.01 -0.68
CA VAL A 241 6.38 -22.72 -0.89
C VAL A 241 7.74 -22.64 -0.22
N THR A 242 8.73 -22.16 -0.95
CA THR A 242 10.06 -21.78 -0.42
C THR A 242 10.35 -20.32 -0.77
N VAL A 243 10.62 -19.50 0.24
CA VAL A 243 11.12 -18.11 0.06
C VAL A 243 12.63 -18.09 0.10
N VAL A 244 13.23 -17.39 -0.84
CA VAL A 244 14.70 -17.28 -0.98
C VAL A 244 15.08 -15.80 -1.05
N ASP A 245 16.13 -15.40 -0.31
CA ASP A 245 16.71 -14.05 -0.42
C ASP A 245 18.20 -14.05 -0.06
N MET A 246 18.91 -13.02 -0.53
CA MET A 246 20.30 -12.74 -0.16
C MET A 246 20.48 -12.18 1.25
N ILE A 247 19.39 -11.66 1.87
CA ILE A 247 19.41 -11.24 3.28
C ILE A 247 19.28 -12.45 4.22
N PRO A 248 19.75 -12.36 5.48
CA PRO A 248 19.53 -13.40 6.47
C PRO A 248 18.05 -13.69 6.71
N GLU A 249 17.70 -14.93 7.07
CA GLU A 249 16.31 -15.29 7.39
C GLU A 249 15.70 -14.43 8.51
N ASP A 250 16.53 -14.04 9.46
CA ASP A 250 16.13 -13.16 10.56
C ASP A 250 15.72 -11.76 10.09
N ASP A 251 16.08 -11.35 8.88
CA ASP A 251 15.70 -10.06 8.28
C ASP A 251 14.49 -10.16 7.33
N PHE A 252 13.91 -11.34 7.16
CA PHE A 252 12.73 -11.50 6.31
C PHE A 252 11.56 -10.64 6.84
N ALA A 253 10.82 -10.04 5.92
CA ALA A 253 9.72 -9.10 6.19
C ALA A 253 10.12 -7.90 7.09
N SER A 254 11.40 -7.50 7.15
CA SER A 254 11.89 -6.40 8.01
C SER A 254 11.24 -5.03 7.71
N GLY A 255 10.62 -4.87 6.54
CA GLY A 255 9.83 -3.67 6.20
C GLY A 255 8.51 -3.53 6.96
N ALA A 256 8.04 -4.58 7.64
CA ALA A 256 6.82 -4.55 8.45
C ALA A 256 7.10 -4.02 9.87
N GLN A 257 6.07 -3.49 10.52
CA GLN A 257 6.13 -3.16 11.95
C GLN A 257 6.30 -4.44 12.79
N PHE A 258 6.98 -4.32 13.93
CA PHE A 258 7.40 -5.46 14.74
C PHE A 258 6.30 -6.52 14.99
N ILE A 259 5.12 -6.09 15.43
CA ILE A 259 4.01 -7.02 15.70
C ILE A 259 3.50 -7.68 14.42
N THR A 260 3.32 -6.90 13.36
CA THR A 260 2.88 -7.43 12.06
C THR A 260 3.88 -8.44 11.50
N ARG A 261 5.17 -8.12 11.60
CA ARG A 261 6.26 -9.01 11.18
C ARG A 261 6.26 -10.32 11.97
N ALA A 262 6.18 -10.23 13.31
CA ALA A 262 6.18 -11.41 14.16
C ALA A 262 5.01 -12.34 13.85
N MET A 263 3.80 -11.78 13.64
CA MET A 263 2.63 -12.54 13.25
C MET A 263 2.76 -13.16 11.86
N LEU A 264 3.30 -12.42 10.89
CA LEU A 264 3.51 -12.95 9.54
C LEU A 264 4.47 -14.13 9.55
N LEU A 265 5.63 -14.01 10.20
CA LEU A 265 6.62 -15.09 10.29
C LEU A 265 6.07 -16.31 11.03
N MET A 266 5.29 -16.12 12.10
CA MET A 266 4.62 -17.20 12.81
C MET A 266 3.61 -17.93 11.90
N LEU A 267 2.79 -17.19 11.15
CA LEU A 267 1.82 -17.79 10.22
C LEU A 267 2.52 -18.52 9.06
N MET A 268 3.62 -18.00 8.54
CA MET A 268 4.45 -18.69 7.54
C MET A 268 4.96 -20.02 8.08
N GLU A 269 5.44 -20.07 9.33
CA GLU A 269 5.88 -21.31 9.97
C GLU A 269 4.73 -22.31 10.15
N GLN A 270 3.56 -21.86 10.63
CA GLN A 270 2.37 -22.68 10.79
C GLN A 270 1.85 -23.26 9.46
N ASN A 271 2.07 -22.55 8.35
CA ASN A 271 1.71 -23.00 7.00
C ASN A 271 2.89 -23.65 6.26
N HIS A 272 3.93 -24.05 6.97
CA HIS A 272 5.08 -24.79 6.45
C HIS A 272 5.87 -24.09 5.33
N VAL A 273 5.83 -22.77 5.25
CA VAL A 273 6.65 -22.00 4.32
C VAL A 273 8.12 -22.15 4.68
N LYS A 274 8.90 -22.68 3.75
CA LYS A 274 10.36 -22.82 3.92
C LYS A 274 11.03 -21.48 3.65
N LYS A 275 12.06 -21.15 4.42
CA LYS A 275 12.87 -19.94 4.26
C LYS A 275 14.31 -20.32 3.98
N ILE A 276 14.96 -19.61 3.07
CA ILE A 276 16.38 -19.76 2.73
C ILE A 276 16.96 -18.35 2.58
N GLY A 277 17.59 -17.87 3.65
CA GLY A 277 18.36 -16.63 3.63
C GLY A 277 19.80 -16.83 3.18
N ASP A 278 20.55 -15.73 3.07
CA ASP A 278 21.96 -15.71 2.69
C ASP A 278 22.29 -16.36 1.34
N HIS A 279 21.30 -16.41 0.42
CA HIS A 279 21.44 -17.02 -0.89
C HIS A 279 21.02 -16.07 -2.01
N LEU A 280 21.92 -15.86 -2.96
CA LEU A 280 21.67 -15.07 -4.16
C LEU A 280 21.11 -15.96 -5.29
N VAL A 281 20.03 -15.51 -5.93
CA VAL A 281 19.51 -16.15 -7.14
C VAL A 281 20.45 -15.84 -8.31
N ARG A 282 21.08 -16.87 -8.88
CA ARG A 282 22.05 -16.75 -9.99
C ARG A 282 21.45 -16.99 -11.35
N ALA A 283 20.54 -17.94 -11.45
CA ALA A 283 19.86 -18.27 -12.70
C ALA A 283 18.55 -19.02 -12.41
N ILE A 284 17.69 -19.04 -13.39
CA ILE A 284 16.43 -19.79 -13.42
C ILE A 284 16.39 -20.57 -14.74
N ASP A 285 16.18 -21.87 -14.67
CA ASP A 285 16.02 -22.71 -15.86
C ASP A 285 14.98 -23.81 -15.62
N ARG A 286 14.96 -24.83 -16.51
CA ARG A 286 14.04 -25.97 -16.41
C ARG A 286 14.23 -26.83 -15.16
N ASP A 287 15.43 -26.80 -14.56
CA ASP A 287 15.76 -27.58 -13.37
C ASP A 287 15.39 -26.82 -12.08
N GLY A 288 15.01 -25.54 -12.20
CA GLY A 288 14.52 -24.69 -11.13
C GLY A 288 15.31 -23.40 -10.90
N VAL A 289 15.45 -23.02 -9.64
CA VAL A 289 16.18 -21.82 -9.20
C VAL A 289 17.56 -22.18 -8.69
N HIS A 290 18.58 -21.65 -9.34
CA HIS A 290 19.99 -21.85 -8.95
C HIS A 290 20.43 -20.76 -7.99
N LEU A 291 20.90 -21.18 -6.82
CA LEU A 291 21.30 -20.33 -5.70
C LEU A 291 22.78 -20.43 -5.46
N GLU A 292 23.37 -19.32 -5.03
CA GLU A 292 24.71 -19.24 -4.48
C GLU A 292 24.65 -18.71 -3.06
N GLY A 293 25.13 -19.53 -2.10
CA GLY A 293 25.24 -19.15 -0.70
C GLY A 293 26.43 -18.23 -0.43
N ARG A 294 26.44 -17.54 0.72
CA ARG A 294 27.61 -16.74 1.16
C ARG A 294 28.90 -17.55 1.35
N ASP A 295 28.76 -18.87 1.53
CA ASP A 295 29.88 -19.81 1.60
C ASP A 295 30.34 -20.31 0.22
N TRP A 296 29.87 -19.70 -0.86
CA TRP A 296 30.13 -20.04 -2.25
C TRP A 296 29.65 -21.43 -2.68
N LYS A 297 28.78 -22.04 -1.88
CA LYS A 297 28.14 -23.31 -2.30
C LYS A 297 26.93 -23.02 -3.15
N TYR A 298 26.75 -23.89 -4.13
CA TYR A 298 25.62 -23.83 -5.04
C TYR A 298 24.53 -24.82 -4.63
N LYS A 299 23.28 -24.40 -4.78
CA LYS A 299 22.10 -25.21 -4.52
C LYS A 299 21.07 -24.94 -5.59
N THR A 300 20.39 -25.99 -6.05
CA THR A 300 19.24 -25.86 -6.97
C THR A 300 17.97 -26.20 -6.22
N LEU A 301 16.95 -25.37 -6.35
CA LEU A 301 15.60 -25.61 -5.86
C LEU A 301 14.72 -25.94 -7.03
N GLU A 302 14.16 -27.15 -7.03
CA GLU A 302 13.11 -27.51 -7.99
C GLU A 302 11.89 -26.62 -7.78
N ALA A 303 11.30 -26.14 -8.85
CA ALA A 303 10.10 -25.31 -8.84
C ALA A 303 9.25 -25.54 -10.08
N ASP A 304 7.94 -25.68 -9.88
CA ASP A 304 6.97 -25.64 -10.98
C ASP A 304 6.78 -24.20 -11.44
N PHE A 305 6.70 -23.26 -10.49
CA PHE A 305 6.55 -21.83 -10.71
C PHE A 305 7.49 -21.01 -9.84
N ILE A 306 7.90 -19.86 -10.34
CA ILE A 306 8.74 -18.91 -9.64
C ILE A 306 7.99 -17.57 -9.53
N VAL A 307 8.00 -16.98 -8.33
CA VAL A 307 7.43 -15.65 -8.07
C VAL A 307 8.55 -14.65 -7.87
N ASP A 308 8.65 -13.69 -8.80
CA ASP A 308 9.58 -12.57 -8.72
C ASP A 308 9.03 -11.49 -7.76
N ALA A 309 9.58 -11.45 -6.55
CA ALA A 309 9.31 -10.47 -5.50
C ALA A 309 10.56 -9.64 -5.15
N LEU A 310 11.46 -9.42 -6.12
CA LEU A 310 12.77 -8.81 -5.95
C LEU A 310 12.73 -7.28 -5.72
N GLY A 311 11.53 -6.74 -5.53
CA GLY A 311 11.32 -5.36 -5.12
C GLY A 311 10.78 -4.45 -6.20
N MET A 312 10.73 -3.17 -5.86
CA MET A 312 10.20 -2.10 -6.71
C MET A 312 11.27 -1.01 -6.90
N ARG A 313 11.17 -0.27 -7.99
CA ARG A 313 11.99 0.93 -8.24
C ARG A 313 11.12 2.10 -8.67
N SER A 314 11.57 3.31 -8.37
CA SER A 314 10.99 4.52 -8.94
C SER A 314 11.31 4.59 -10.43
N ASP A 315 10.30 4.86 -11.25
CA ASP A 315 10.50 5.11 -12.67
C ASP A 315 10.67 6.63 -12.91
N LYS A 316 11.92 7.08 -12.87
CA LYS A 316 12.23 8.49 -13.03
C LYS A 316 11.89 9.02 -14.43
N SER A 317 11.90 8.16 -15.46
CA SER A 317 11.63 8.60 -16.84
C SER A 317 10.24 9.22 -16.99
N VAL A 318 9.26 8.70 -16.25
CA VAL A 318 7.92 9.29 -16.23
C VAL A 318 7.91 10.64 -15.52
N ALA A 319 8.62 10.77 -14.40
CA ALA A 319 8.68 12.02 -13.65
C ALA A 319 9.47 13.11 -14.43
N ASP A 320 10.59 12.74 -15.01
CA ASP A 320 11.48 13.65 -15.74
C ASP A 320 10.77 14.30 -16.94
N ALA A 321 9.79 13.63 -17.54
CA ALA A 321 8.99 14.19 -18.63
C ALA A 321 8.17 15.44 -18.24
N TYR A 322 7.97 15.70 -16.94
CA TYR A 322 7.17 16.82 -16.45
C TYR A 322 7.96 17.91 -15.74
N VAL A 323 9.20 17.61 -15.27
CA VAL A 323 9.97 18.48 -14.35
C VAL A 323 10.19 19.89 -14.89
N ASP A 324 10.45 20.03 -16.19
CA ASP A 324 10.77 21.31 -16.81
C ASP A 324 9.59 21.97 -17.55
N LEU A 325 8.37 21.43 -17.43
CA LEU A 325 7.21 21.98 -18.15
C LEU A 325 6.72 23.32 -17.57
N ILE A 326 6.71 23.43 -16.25
CA ILE A 326 6.34 24.65 -15.51
C ILE A 326 7.17 24.71 -14.20
N PRO A 327 7.26 25.88 -13.53
CA PRO A 327 8.04 26.02 -12.29
C PRO A 327 7.55 25.15 -11.12
N ASP A 328 6.23 24.97 -10.99
CA ASP A 328 5.62 24.29 -9.84
C ASP A 328 5.31 22.82 -10.19
N VAL A 329 6.33 21.95 -10.16
CA VAL A 329 6.20 20.50 -10.36
C VAL A 329 6.66 19.76 -9.10
N TYR A 330 5.81 18.84 -8.62
CA TYR A 330 6.06 18.04 -7.42
C TYR A 330 5.99 16.54 -7.76
N VAL A 331 7.07 15.81 -7.54
CA VAL A 331 7.10 14.34 -7.67
C VAL A 331 6.85 13.72 -6.30
N VAL A 332 5.85 12.83 -6.19
CA VAL A 332 5.39 12.28 -4.91
C VAL A 332 5.19 10.77 -4.94
N GLY A 333 5.15 10.13 -3.77
CA GLY A 333 4.98 8.69 -3.64
C GLY A 333 6.12 7.92 -4.29
N ASP A 334 5.80 6.73 -4.79
CA ASP A 334 6.80 5.83 -5.38
C ASP A 334 7.43 6.37 -6.68
N ALA A 335 6.85 7.38 -7.30
CA ALA A 335 7.48 8.09 -8.41
C ALA A 335 8.73 8.86 -7.95
N TYR A 336 8.73 9.37 -6.72
CA TYR A 336 9.89 10.00 -6.09
C TYR A 336 10.82 8.97 -5.44
N GLN A 337 10.26 8.19 -4.52
CA GLN A 337 10.96 7.15 -3.78
C GLN A 337 9.99 6.04 -3.38
N VAL A 338 10.31 4.82 -3.78
CA VAL A 338 9.54 3.64 -3.38
C VAL A 338 9.46 3.54 -1.86
N GLY A 339 8.24 3.29 -1.37
CA GLY A 339 7.98 3.24 0.05
C GLY A 339 6.73 2.44 0.39
N ASN A 340 6.04 2.89 1.41
CA ASN A 340 4.79 2.29 1.86
C ASN A 340 3.63 3.31 1.80
N ILE A 341 2.41 2.88 2.15
CA ILE A 341 1.21 3.72 2.14
C ILE A 341 1.42 5.02 2.94
N LYS A 342 2.12 4.95 4.08
CA LYS A 342 2.41 6.14 4.90
C LYS A 342 3.28 7.14 4.15
N ALA A 343 4.35 6.69 3.52
CA ALA A 343 5.27 7.55 2.77
C ALA A 343 4.55 8.21 1.58
N ALA A 344 3.76 7.43 0.83
CA ALA A 344 2.98 7.93 -0.29
C ALA A 344 1.96 9.00 0.16
N ASN A 345 1.19 8.75 1.22
CA ASN A 345 0.23 9.71 1.76
C ASN A 345 0.91 10.99 2.28
N LEU A 346 2.04 10.87 3.01
CA LEU A 346 2.74 12.01 3.57
C LEU A 346 3.36 12.91 2.50
N SER A 347 4.05 12.32 1.51
CA SER A 347 4.66 13.10 0.43
C SER A 347 3.60 13.86 -0.37
N ALA A 348 2.51 13.21 -0.73
CA ALA A 348 1.40 13.81 -1.47
C ALA A 348 0.67 14.90 -0.67
N TYR A 349 0.40 14.65 0.63
CA TYR A 349 -0.20 15.64 1.50
C TYR A 349 0.67 16.88 1.67
N ASN A 350 1.99 16.69 1.86
CA ASN A 350 2.93 17.79 2.01
C ASN A 350 3.00 18.66 0.74
N ALA A 351 3.10 18.03 -0.44
CA ALA A 351 3.08 18.76 -1.71
C ALA A 351 1.79 19.56 -1.86
N ALA A 352 0.64 18.90 -1.72
CA ALA A 352 -0.67 19.54 -1.85
C ALA A 352 -0.93 20.64 -0.80
N ALA A 353 -0.41 20.50 0.41
CA ALA A 353 -0.57 21.51 1.48
C ALA A 353 0.27 22.78 1.26
N ASN A 354 1.27 22.74 0.39
CA ASN A 354 2.14 23.88 0.09
C ASN A 354 1.83 24.56 -1.26
N ILE A 355 0.94 24.00 -2.09
CA ILE A 355 0.39 24.65 -3.29
C ILE A 355 -0.68 25.67 -2.89
#